data_cbbb2edfe6ea8d652abe1582c3821510
#
_entry.id   cbbb2edfe6ea8d652abe1582c3821510
#
_cell.length_a   1.000
_cell.length_b   1.000
_cell.length_c   1.000
_cell.angle_alpha   90.00
_cell.angle_beta   90.00
_cell.angle_gamma   90.00
#
_symmetry.space_group_name_H-M   'P 1'
#
loop_
_entity.id
_entity.type
_entity.pdbx_description
1 polymer ?
#
loop_
_entity_poly.entity_id
_entity_poly.type
_entity_poly.pdbx_seq_one_letter_code
_entity_poly.pdbx_strand_id
1 'polypeptide(L)'
;MKFAKFFILVSLLVAAAACAPKQQEAAGPSALDVIFSRKSVRSYTDQPVSDEQVETMLRAAMAAPTGMNVQPWRFVVVRDQAVKDKLAGPRGGMIAQAPVVFVICGETTLMRKPFGQPDAEAVEVENGNWTQDCSAATENLLLAAEALGLGAVWTAAHPYADRVNPIREALGLPENVTPLCVVPCGYPAGDDQPKDKWKPENIHYDKW
;
A
#
# COMPACT_ATOMS: atom_id res chain seq x y z
N MET A 1 -63.99 -8.54 -30.03
CA MET A 1 -62.96 -7.51 -30.32
C MET A 1 -62.49 -6.63 -29.11
N LYS A 2 -62.96 -6.88 -27.87
CA LYS A 2 -62.54 -6.07 -26.71
C LYS A 2 -61.43 -6.73 -25.88
N PHE A 3 -61.13 -7.98 -26.04
CA PHE A 3 -60.09 -8.71 -25.29
C PHE A 3 -58.66 -8.60 -25.90
N ALA A 4 -58.57 -8.35 -27.18
CA ALA A 4 -57.24 -8.24 -27.85
C ALA A 4 -56.51 -6.92 -27.55
N LYS A 5 -57.23 -5.86 -27.16
CA LYS A 5 -56.60 -4.55 -26.84
C LYS A 5 -56.04 -4.51 -25.43
N PHE A 6 -56.51 -5.38 -24.54
CA PHE A 6 -56.02 -5.39 -23.13
C PHE A 6 -54.67 -6.10 -22.98
N PHE A 7 -54.42 -7.13 -23.81
CA PHE A 7 -53.12 -7.85 -23.77
C PHE A 7 -51.97 -7.06 -24.38
N ILE A 8 -52.23 -6.17 -25.35
CA ILE A 8 -51.18 -5.34 -25.94
C ILE A 8 -50.71 -4.24 -24.98
N LEU A 9 -51.61 -3.72 -24.11
CA LEU A 9 -51.24 -2.66 -23.18
C LEU A 9 -50.37 -3.16 -22.00
N VAL A 10 -50.59 -4.42 -21.56
CA VAL A 10 -49.81 -5.07 -20.51
C VAL A 10 -48.42 -5.45 -21.00
N SER A 11 -48.28 -5.86 -22.27
CA SER A 11 -46.98 -6.21 -22.87
C SER A 11 -46.05 -5.00 -23.06
N LEU A 12 -46.60 -3.79 -23.29
CA LEU A 12 -45.80 -2.57 -23.40
C LEU A 12 -45.30 -2.04 -22.05
N LEU A 13 -46.02 -2.30 -20.94
CA LEU A 13 -45.56 -1.84 -19.61
C LEU A 13 -44.42 -2.71 -19.06
N VAL A 14 -44.30 -3.99 -19.45
CA VAL A 14 -43.20 -4.87 -19.00
C VAL A 14 -41.89 -4.57 -19.75
N ALA A 15 -41.97 -4.09 -21.01
CA ALA A 15 -40.76 -3.73 -21.77
C ALA A 15 -40.09 -2.42 -21.32
N ALA A 16 -40.82 -1.52 -20.66
CA ALA A 16 -40.26 -0.25 -20.16
C ALA A 16 -39.45 -0.39 -18.84
N ALA A 17 -39.63 -1.48 -18.11
CA ALA A 17 -38.89 -1.71 -16.86
C ALA A 17 -37.49 -2.29 -17.06
N ALA A 18 -37.14 -2.75 -18.28
CA ALA A 18 -35.85 -3.38 -18.58
C ALA A 18 -34.73 -2.38 -18.97
N CYS A 19 -35.03 -1.10 -19.13
CA CYS A 19 -34.08 -0.04 -19.51
C CYS A 19 -33.90 1.02 -18.43
N ALA A 20 -33.93 0.64 -17.15
CA ALA A 20 -33.39 1.54 -16.13
C ALA A 20 -31.86 1.63 -16.36
N PRO A 21 -31.29 2.83 -16.56
CA PRO A 21 -29.84 2.96 -16.63
C PRO A 21 -29.27 2.38 -15.32
N LYS A 22 -28.36 1.38 -15.44
CA LYS A 22 -27.54 0.99 -14.29
C LYS A 22 -26.98 2.29 -13.72
N GLN A 23 -27.30 2.60 -12.46
CA GLN A 23 -26.62 3.66 -11.75
C GLN A 23 -25.13 3.37 -11.88
N GLN A 24 -24.45 4.21 -12.64
CA GLN A 24 -23.02 4.17 -12.78
C GLN A 24 -22.51 4.56 -11.38
N GLU A 25 -22.01 3.59 -10.60
CA GLU A 25 -21.31 3.87 -9.38
C GLU A 25 -20.30 4.97 -9.69
N ALA A 26 -20.31 6.04 -8.91
CA ALA A 26 -19.37 7.14 -9.12
C ALA A 26 -17.97 6.54 -9.18
N ALA A 27 -17.31 6.67 -10.31
CA ALA A 27 -15.96 6.19 -10.48
C ALA A 27 -15.10 6.82 -9.39
N GLY A 28 -14.41 5.99 -8.61
CA GLY A 28 -13.46 6.48 -7.60
C GLY A 28 -12.40 7.41 -8.23
N PRO A 29 -11.56 8.06 -7.43
CA PRO A 29 -10.54 8.98 -7.94
C PRO A 29 -9.65 8.27 -8.96
N SER A 30 -9.22 8.98 -10.00
CA SER A 30 -8.28 8.42 -10.97
C SER A 30 -6.91 8.16 -10.32
N ALA A 31 -6.10 7.31 -10.93
CA ALA A 31 -4.75 7.05 -10.42
C ALA A 31 -3.90 8.34 -10.31
N LEU A 32 -4.04 9.27 -11.25
CA LEU A 32 -3.33 10.55 -11.21
C LEU A 32 -3.84 11.45 -10.09
N ASP A 33 -5.16 11.50 -9.84
CA ASP A 33 -5.72 12.26 -8.72
C ASP A 33 -5.13 11.76 -7.40
N VAL A 34 -5.06 10.43 -7.20
CA VAL A 34 -4.49 9.83 -5.99
C VAL A 34 -2.99 10.16 -5.85
N ILE A 35 -2.22 10.07 -6.93
CA ILE A 35 -0.79 10.39 -6.93
C ILE A 35 -0.55 11.85 -6.53
N PHE A 36 -1.35 12.77 -7.05
CA PHE A 36 -1.17 14.20 -6.79
C PHE A 36 -1.77 14.67 -5.47
N SER A 37 -2.82 14.01 -4.97
CA SER A 37 -3.44 14.33 -3.67
C SER A 37 -2.71 13.71 -2.49
N ARG A 38 -1.99 12.60 -2.70
CA ARG A 38 -1.31 11.90 -1.60
C ARG A 38 -0.36 12.81 -0.83
N LYS A 39 -0.47 12.72 0.46
CA LYS A 39 0.32 13.50 1.42
C LYS A 39 0.77 12.64 2.61
N SER A 40 1.74 13.14 3.35
CA SER A 40 2.19 12.50 4.59
C SER A 40 1.33 12.94 5.75
N VAL A 41 0.45 12.07 6.23
CA VAL A 41 -0.44 12.28 7.38
C VAL A 41 0.22 11.73 8.65
N ARG A 42 0.23 12.51 9.73
CA ARG A 42 0.90 12.17 10.99
C ARG A 42 -0.01 12.26 12.22
N SER A 43 -1.27 12.62 12.02
CA SER A 43 -2.31 12.68 13.06
C SER A 43 -3.52 11.91 12.59
N TYR A 44 -4.06 11.07 13.42
CA TYR A 44 -5.13 10.15 13.10
C TYR A 44 -6.27 10.28 14.10
N THR A 45 -7.50 10.01 13.65
CA THR A 45 -8.65 9.80 14.54
C THR A 45 -8.60 8.40 15.14
N ASP A 46 -9.42 8.16 16.16
CA ASP A 46 -9.55 6.83 16.76
C ASP A 46 -10.40 5.86 15.93
N GLN A 47 -10.90 6.30 14.77
CA GLN A 47 -11.72 5.45 13.90
C GLN A 47 -10.88 4.25 13.41
N PRO A 48 -11.37 3.01 13.61
CA PRO A 48 -10.63 1.82 13.22
C PRO A 48 -10.54 1.70 11.69
N VAL A 49 -9.40 1.22 11.20
CA VAL A 49 -9.22 0.79 9.81
C VAL A 49 -9.70 -0.65 9.70
N SER A 50 -10.63 -0.92 8.77
CA SER A 50 -11.22 -2.25 8.60
C SER A 50 -10.24 -3.28 8.05
N ASP A 51 -10.55 -4.56 8.24
CA ASP A 51 -9.73 -5.66 7.68
C ASP A 51 -9.74 -5.64 6.15
N GLU A 52 -10.87 -5.28 5.54
CA GLU A 52 -11.00 -5.13 4.09
C GLU A 52 -10.13 -4.01 3.53
N GLN A 53 -10.05 -2.86 4.22
CA GLN A 53 -9.16 -1.78 3.84
C GLN A 53 -7.69 -2.20 3.96
N VAL A 54 -7.33 -2.90 5.05
CA VAL A 54 -5.97 -3.45 5.22
C VAL A 54 -5.62 -4.43 4.12
N GLU A 55 -6.52 -5.37 3.80
CA GLU A 55 -6.30 -6.34 2.71
C GLU A 55 -6.14 -5.63 1.36
N THR A 56 -6.96 -4.62 1.08
CA THR A 56 -6.87 -3.84 -0.16
C THR A 56 -5.51 -3.15 -0.30
N MET A 57 -5.02 -2.52 0.78
CA MET A 57 -3.70 -1.89 0.79
C MET A 57 -2.56 -2.89 0.60
N LEU A 58 -2.64 -4.07 1.23
CA LEU A 58 -1.64 -5.13 1.06
C LEU A 58 -1.65 -5.71 -0.36
N ARG A 59 -2.82 -5.91 -0.96
CA ARG A 59 -2.95 -6.34 -2.36
C ARG A 59 -2.35 -5.31 -3.32
N ALA A 60 -2.59 -4.03 -3.09
CA ALA A 60 -1.97 -2.95 -3.86
C ALA A 60 -0.44 -2.96 -3.72
N ALA A 61 0.08 -3.11 -2.49
CA ALA A 61 1.51 -3.23 -2.24
C ALA A 61 2.12 -4.41 -3.01
N MET A 62 1.50 -5.59 -2.95
CA MET A 62 1.97 -6.79 -3.64
C MET A 62 1.80 -6.74 -5.17
N ALA A 63 1.08 -5.76 -5.72
CA ALA A 63 0.99 -5.52 -7.16
C ALA A 63 2.18 -4.74 -7.72
N ALA A 64 3.12 -4.29 -6.87
CA ALA A 64 4.33 -3.60 -7.31
C ALA A 64 5.22 -4.50 -8.17
N PRO A 65 5.98 -3.94 -9.14
CA PRO A 65 6.99 -4.70 -9.86
C PRO A 65 8.17 -5.02 -8.95
N THR A 66 8.88 -6.13 -9.26
CA THR A 66 10.13 -6.49 -8.59
C THR A 66 11.18 -6.95 -9.59
N GLY A 67 12.44 -6.82 -9.24
CA GLY A 67 13.53 -7.39 -10.02
C GLY A 67 13.32 -8.89 -10.22
N MET A 68 13.23 -9.35 -11.47
CA MET A 68 13.02 -10.77 -11.82
C MET A 68 11.82 -11.45 -11.14
N ASN A 69 10.81 -10.67 -10.73
CA ASN A 69 9.63 -11.15 -10.02
C ASN A 69 9.97 -11.89 -8.69
N VAL A 70 11.00 -11.45 -7.98
CA VAL A 70 11.48 -12.08 -6.74
C VAL A 70 10.49 -11.91 -5.57
N GLN A 71 9.78 -10.76 -5.51
CA GLN A 71 8.78 -10.46 -4.49
C GLN A 71 9.33 -10.61 -3.05
N PRO A 72 10.42 -9.88 -2.71
CA PRO A 72 11.14 -10.08 -1.46
C PRO A 72 10.43 -9.50 -0.24
N TRP A 73 9.35 -8.76 -0.44
CA TRP A 73 8.64 -8.06 0.63
C TRP A 73 8.01 -9.02 1.64
N ARG A 74 8.04 -8.59 2.89
CA ARG A 74 7.29 -9.17 4.01
C ARG A 74 6.60 -8.03 4.74
N PHE A 75 5.34 -8.21 5.07
CA PHE A 75 4.53 -7.19 5.73
C PHE A 75 4.15 -7.67 7.12
N VAL A 76 4.38 -6.83 8.13
CA VAL A 76 3.85 -7.06 9.47
C VAL A 76 2.79 -6.00 9.72
N VAL A 77 1.54 -6.43 9.96
CA VAL A 77 0.42 -5.55 10.30
C VAL A 77 0.27 -5.54 11.80
N VAL A 78 0.37 -4.36 12.41
CA VAL A 78 0.37 -4.18 13.86
C VAL A 78 -0.82 -3.34 14.29
N ARG A 79 -1.66 -3.92 15.16
CA ARG A 79 -2.77 -3.25 15.85
C ARG A 79 -2.61 -3.29 17.37
N ASP A 80 -1.83 -4.23 17.88
CA ASP A 80 -1.55 -4.36 19.29
C ASP A 80 -0.82 -3.12 19.83
N GLN A 81 -1.38 -2.50 20.87
CA GLN A 81 -0.87 -1.24 21.40
C GLN A 81 0.54 -1.40 21.98
N ALA A 82 0.80 -2.50 22.69
CA ALA A 82 2.11 -2.71 23.31
C ALA A 82 3.21 -2.90 22.26
N VAL A 83 2.88 -3.49 21.11
CA VAL A 83 3.79 -3.60 19.97
C VAL A 83 3.98 -2.24 19.29
N LYS A 84 2.89 -1.47 19.06
CA LYS A 84 2.98 -0.12 18.51
C LYS A 84 3.86 0.80 19.39
N ASP A 85 3.72 0.73 20.70
CA ASP A 85 4.52 1.52 21.65
C ASP A 85 6.01 1.18 21.54
N LYS A 86 6.37 -0.09 21.37
CA LYS A 86 7.76 -0.52 21.11
C LYS A 86 8.29 0.02 19.78
N LEU A 87 7.48 -0.05 18.70
CA LEU A 87 7.86 0.46 17.40
C LEU A 87 8.00 1.98 17.37
N ALA A 88 7.18 2.66 18.16
CA ALA A 88 7.19 4.11 18.29
C ALA A 88 8.51 4.65 18.88
N GLY A 89 9.02 3.98 19.90
CA GLY A 89 10.22 4.46 20.61
C GLY A 89 10.10 5.93 21.03
N PRO A 90 11.21 6.62 21.27
CA PRO A 90 11.20 8.01 21.77
C PRO A 90 10.65 9.05 20.77
N ARG A 91 10.54 8.70 19.48
CA ARG A 91 10.14 9.62 18.38
C ARG A 91 8.72 9.42 17.85
N GLY A 92 7.98 8.50 18.42
CA GLY A 92 6.94 7.86 17.63
C GLY A 92 5.50 8.10 18.03
N GLY A 93 5.14 9.24 18.60
CA GLY A 93 3.71 9.51 18.92
C GLY A 93 2.74 9.15 17.78
N MET A 94 3.08 9.46 16.54
CA MET A 94 2.25 9.11 15.38
C MET A 94 2.13 7.59 15.13
N ILE A 95 3.16 6.79 15.48
CA ILE A 95 3.12 5.33 15.36
C ILE A 95 2.23 4.74 16.44
N ALA A 96 2.41 5.18 17.70
CA ALA A 96 1.62 4.71 18.83
C ALA A 96 0.13 5.05 18.70
N GLN A 97 -0.19 6.21 18.12
CA GLN A 97 -1.57 6.71 17.95
C GLN A 97 -2.30 6.14 16.72
N ALA A 98 -1.58 5.61 15.73
CA ALA A 98 -2.22 5.12 14.52
C ALA A 98 -3.11 3.89 14.79
N PRO A 99 -4.33 3.82 14.20
CA PRO A 99 -5.21 2.66 14.31
C PRO A 99 -4.56 1.37 13.82
N VAL A 100 -3.73 1.47 12.78
CA VAL A 100 -2.95 0.36 12.22
C VAL A 100 -1.57 0.84 11.79
N VAL A 101 -0.59 -0.03 11.93
CA VAL A 101 0.79 0.22 11.50
C VAL A 101 1.25 -0.92 10.61
N PHE A 102 1.80 -0.60 9.45
CA PHE A 102 2.45 -1.56 8.57
C PHE A 102 3.96 -1.44 8.73
N VAL A 103 4.63 -2.57 8.94
CA VAL A 103 6.09 -2.63 8.86
C VAL A 103 6.45 -3.38 7.59
N ILE A 104 7.04 -2.67 6.65
CA ILE A 104 7.47 -3.24 5.38
C ILE A 104 8.90 -3.69 5.54
N CYS A 105 9.10 -4.98 5.35
CA CYS A 105 10.40 -5.64 5.44
C CYS A 105 10.76 -6.27 4.09
N GLY A 106 12.03 -6.51 3.88
CA GLY A 106 12.51 -7.25 2.72
C GLY A 106 13.46 -8.38 3.10
N GLU A 107 13.38 -9.47 2.35
CA GLU A 107 14.40 -10.51 2.40
C GLU A 107 15.67 -10.04 1.72
N THR A 108 16.76 -10.01 2.48
CA THR A 108 18.07 -9.52 2.02
C THR A 108 18.87 -10.58 1.29
N THR A 109 18.43 -11.84 1.35
CA THR A 109 19.00 -12.97 0.61
C THR A 109 17.91 -13.71 -0.16
N LEU A 110 18.29 -14.41 -1.20
CA LEU A 110 17.40 -15.26 -2.00
C LEU A 110 18.15 -16.49 -2.52
N MET A 111 17.41 -17.58 -2.74
CA MET A 111 17.95 -18.77 -3.38
C MET A 111 17.96 -18.61 -4.90
N ARG A 112 19.12 -18.69 -5.53
CA ARG A 112 19.29 -18.49 -6.97
C ARG A 112 20.23 -19.53 -7.58
N LYS A 113 19.88 -20.03 -8.77
CA LYS A 113 20.80 -20.82 -9.58
C LYS A 113 21.86 -19.91 -10.21
N PRO A 114 23.12 -20.34 -10.27
CA PRO A 114 24.17 -19.61 -10.96
C PRO A 114 23.79 -19.33 -12.42
N PHE A 115 24.14 -18.14 -12.89
CA PHE A 115 23.81 -17.73 -14.25
C PHE A 115 24.45 -18.66 -15.30
N GLY A 116 23.68 -19.09 -16.29
CA GLY A 116 24.15 -20.02 -17.34
C GLY A 116 24.27 -21.48 -16.91
N GLN A 117 23.86 -21.85 -15.69
CA GLN A 117 23.93 -23.21 -15.18
C GLN A 117 22.52 -23.69 -14.72
N PRO A 118 21.62 -24.03 -15.68
CA PRO A 118 20.23 -24.37 -15.34
C PRO A 118 20.10 -25.65 -14.51
N ASP A 119 21.07 -26.55 -14.60
CA ASP A 119 21.09 -27.81 -13.87
C ASP A 119 21.78 -27.74 -12.50
N ALA A 120 22.42 -26.61 -12.18
CA ALA A 120 23.07 -26.42 -10.88
C ALA A 120 22.02 -26.29 -9.75
N GLU A 121 22.42 -26.66 -8.55
CA GLU A 121 21.63 -26.39 -7.35
C GLU A 121 21.56 -24.86 -7.10
N ALA A 122 20.43 -24.41 -6.56
CA ALA A 122 20.29 -23.03 -6.15
C ALA A 122 21.14 -22.77 -4.90
N VAL A 123 21.83 -21.65 -4.88
CA VAL A 123 22.63 -21.20 -3.73
C VAL A 123 22.04 -19.89 -3.19
N GLU A 124 22.25 -19.65 -1.91
CA GLU A 124 21.85 -18.39 -1.30
C GLU A 124 22.78 -17.27 -1.79
N VAL A 125 22.16 -16.18 -2.25
CA VAL A 125 22.87 -14.99 -2.73
C VAL A 125 22.23 -13.73 -2.15
N GLU A 126 22.98 -12.64 -2.10
CA GLU A 126 22.45 -11.33 -1.71
C GLU A 126 21.38 -10.87 -2.69
N ASN A 127 20.29 -10.34 -2.16
CA ASN A 127 19.24 -9.68 -2.94
C ASN A 127 19.49 -8.16 -3.02
N GLY A 128 20.30 -7.74 -3.98
CA GLY A 128 20.66 -6.34 -4.14
C GLY A 128 19.49 -5.38 -4.48
N ASN A 129 18.32 -5.91 -4.87
CA ASN A 129 17.17 -5.10 -5.28
C ASN A 129 16.07 -4.99 -4.22
N TRP A 130 16.23 -5.63 -3.05
CA TRP A 130 15.14 -5.70 -2.08
C TRP A 130 14.65 -4.33 -1.60
N THR A 131 15.52 -3.33 -1.50
CA THR A 131 15.14 -1.97 -1.10
C THR A 131 14.28 -1.28 -2.15
N GLN A 132 14.61 -1.40 -3.43
CA GLN A 132 13.84 -0.85 -4.55
C GLN A 132 12.48 -1.52 -4.66
N ASP A 133 12.47 -2.86 -4.61
CA ASP A 133 11.26 -3.68 -4.70
C ASP A 133 10.28 -3.35 -3.55
N CYS A 134 10.79 -3.33 -2.32
CA CYS A 134 9.98 -2.97 -1.15
C CYS A 134 9.57 -1.48 -1.14
N SER A 135 10.36 -0.59 -1.75
CA SER A 135 9.99 0.82 -1.90
C SER A 135 8.82 1.00 -2.86
N ALA A 136 8.84 0.29 -4.00
CA ALA A 136 7.73 0.29 -4.93
C ALA A 136 6.43 -0.23 -4.28
N ALA A 137 6.54 -1.32 -3.51
CA ALA A 137 5.42 -1.87 -2.75
C ALA A 137 4.89 -0.88 -1.68
N THR A 138 5.79 -0.17 -1.00
CA THR A 138 5.41 0.83 -0.01
C THR A 138 4.66 2.00 -0.65
N GLU A 139 5.12 2.51 -1.79
CA GLU A 139 4.40 3.59 -2.48
C GLU A 139 3.01 3.16 -2.93
N ASN A 140 2.86 1.94 -3.48
CA ASN A 140 1.54 1.41 -3.80
C ASN A 140 0.61 1.34 -2.57
N LEU A 141 1.14 0.95 -1.40
CA LEU A 141 0.39 0.94 -0.14
C LEU A 141 -0.07 2.35 0.25
N LEU A 142 0.81 3.35 0.13
CA LEU A 142 0.50 4.75 0.43
C LEU A 142 -0.57 5.33 -0.52
N LEU A 143 -0.49 4.99 -1.80
CA LEU A 143 -1.50 5.39 -2.80
C LEU A 143 -2.85 4.72 -2.53
N ALA A 144 -2.85 3.43 -2.17
CA ALA A 144 -4.07 2.72 -1.81
C ALA A 144 -4.72 3.31 -0.54
N ALA A 145 -3.93 3.70 0.47
CA ALA A 145 -4.43 4.41 1.64
C ALA A 145 -5.16 5.71 1.24
N GLU A 146 -4.53 6.56 0.41
CA GLU A 146 -5.15 7.80 -0.09
C GLU A 146 -6.45 7.52 -0.86
N ALA A 147 -6.45 6.53 -1.76
CA ALA A 147 -7.63 6.15 -2.54
C ALA A 147 -8.81 5.68 -1.67
N LEU A 148 -8.52 5.12 -0.49
CA LEU A 148 -9.50 4.68 0.50
C LEU A 148 -9.91 5.80 1.49
N GLY A 149 -9.44 7.04 1.30
CA GLY A 149 -9.68 8.15 2.22
C GLY A 149 -8.92 8.05 3.54
N LEU A 150 -7.88 7.20 3.59
CA LEU A 150 -6.98 7.07 4.72
C LEU A 150 -5.74 7.95 4.53
N GLY A 151 -5.08 8.28 5.63
CA GLY A 151 -3.79 8.94 5.65
C GLY A 151 -2.70 8.00 6.13
N ALA A 152 -1.51 8.14 5.55
CA ALA A 152 -0.35 7.37 5.96
C ALA A 152 0.95 8.19 5.80
N VAL A 153 2.03 7.73 6.42
CA VAL A 153 3.35 8.33 6.23
C VAL A 153 4.44 7.26 6.26
N TRP A 154 5.40 7.38 5.37
CA TRP A 154 6.62 6.59 5.37
C TRP A 154 7.58 7.08 6.44
N THR A 155 7.92 6.24 7.43
CA THR A 155 8.99 6.48 8.38
C THR A 155 10.13 5.50 8.13
N ALA A 156 11.29 6.00 7.68
CA ALA A 156 12.41 5.15 7.30
C ALA A 156 13.00 4.39 8.50
N ALA A 157 13.29 3.10 8.32
CA ALA A 157 14.09 2.28 9.21
C ALA A 157 15.46 2.01 8.59
N HIS A 158 15.53 1.25 7.49
CA HIS A 158 16.77 1.02 6.75
C HIS A 158 17.26 2.33 6.07
N PRO A 159 18.59 2.61 6.04
CA PRO A 159 19.70 1.76 6.47
C PRO A 159 20.17 2.04 7.93
N TYR A 160 19.40 2.70 8.75
CA TYR A 160 19.82 3.19 10.07
C TYR A 160 19.71 2.09 11.13
N ALA A 161 20.86 1.59 11.63
CA ALA A 161 20.91 0.51 12.60
C ALA A 161 20.15 0.84 13.90
N ASP A 162 20.21 2.10 14.35
CA ASP A 162 19.50 2.61 15.54
C ASP A 162 17.96 2.56 15.38
N ARG A 163 17.45 2.35 14.18
CA ARG A 163 16.03 2.17 13.87
C ARG A 163 15.68 0.73 13.54
N VAL A 164 16.53 0.08 12.74
CA VAL A 164 16.35 -1.31 12.29
C VAL A 164 16.36 -2.28 13.47
N ASN A 165 17.36 -2.16 14.37
CA ASN A 165 17.54 -3.13 15.46
C ASN A 165 16.37 -3.16 16.45
N PRO A 166 15.84 -2.03 16.95
CA PRO A 166 14.67 -2.04 17.83
C PRO A 166 13.41 -2.63 17.17
N ILE A 167 13.20 -2.36 15.86
CA ILE A 167 12.08 -2.92 15.13
C ILE A 167 12.23 -4.44 14.97
N ARG A 168 13.43 -4.89 14.63
CA ARG A 168 13.75 -6.31 14.52
C ARG A 168 13.47 -7.05 15.83
N GLU A 169 13.94 -6.49 16.95
CA GLU A 169 13.72 -7.04 18.28
C GLU A 169 12.24 -7.05 18.67
N ALA A 170 11.53 -5.92 18.45
CA ALA A 170 10.12 -5.79 18.82
C ALA A 170 9.22 -6.79 18.08
N LEU A 171 9.58 -7.15 16.84
CA LEU A 171 8.80 -8.03 15.96
C LEU A 171 9.35 -9.46 15.87
N GLY A 172 10.53 -9.76 16.44
CA GLY A 172 11.16 -11.07 16.33
C GLY A 172 11.51 -11.45 14.89
N LEU A 173 12.01 -10.49 14.10
CA LEU A 173 12.28 -10.74 12.68
C LEU A 173 13.45 -11.72 12.47
N PRO A 174 13.35 -12.64 11.50
CA PRO A 174 14.47 -13.51 11.10
C PRO A 174 15.69 -12.72 10.64
N GLU A 175 16.87 -13.33 10.69
CA GLU A 175 18.13 -12.64 10.39
C GLU A 175 18.18 -12.08 8.97
N ASN A 176 17.66 -12.81 7.99
CA ASN A 176 17.60 -12.42 6.57
C ASN A 176 16.46 -11.47 6.23
N VAL A 177 15.62 -11.07 7.20
CA VAL A 177 14.50 -10.12 6.98
C VAL A 177 14.83 -8.79 7.63
N THR A 178 14.90 -7.73 6.85
CA THR A 178 15.26 -6.39 7.31
C THR A 178 14.10 -5.40 7.13
N PRO A 179 13.69 -4.66 8.19
CA PRO A 179 12.64 -3.65 8.05
C PRO A 179 13.15 -2.45 7.24
N LEU A 180 12.45 -2.15 6.14
CA LEU A 180 12.68 -0.99 5.30
C LEU A 180 12.13 0.28 5.95
N CYS A 181 10.87 0.20 6.36
CA CYS A 181 10.14 1.34 6.90
C CYS A 181 8.97 0.91 7.79
N VAL A 182 8.47 1.87 8.57
CA VAL A 182 7.24 1.77 9.36
C VAL A 182 6.23 2.78 8.79
N VAL A 183 5.03 2.33 8.50
CA VAL A 183 3.96 3.14 7.91
C VAL A 183 2.75 3.14 8.84
N PRO A 184 2.62 4.11 9.76
CA PRO A 184 1.39 4.34 10.48
C PRO A 184 0.29 4.82 9.53
N CYS A 185 -0.94 4.31 9.73
CA CYS A 185 -2.08 4.57 8.86
C CYS A 185 -3.38 4.67 9.66
N GLY A 186 -4.27 5.55 9.24
CA GLY A 186 -5.57 5.79 9.85
C GLY A 186 -6.35 6.89 9.15
N TYR A 187 -7.53 7.24 9.64
CA TYR A 187 -8.29 8.38 9.13
C TYR A 187 -7.62 9.69 9.60
N PRO A 188 -7.35 10.64 8.68
CA PRO A 188 -6.69 11.89 9.01
C PRO A 188 -7.47 12.69 10.08
N ALA A 189 -6.77 13.19 11.10
CA ALA A 189 -7.34 14.09 12.11
C ALA A 189 -7.09 15.57 11.81
N GLY A 190 -6.30 15.89 10.79
CA GLY A 190 -5.94 17.24 10.37
C GLY A 190 -6.22 17.47 8.88
N ASP A 191 -5.82 18.64 8.41
CA ASP A 191 -5.98 19.11 7.04
C ASP A 191 -4.64 19.18 6.29
N ASP A 192 -3.77 18.21 6.51
CA ASP A 192 -2.50 18.09 5.78
C ASP A 192 -2.71 18.26 4.27
N GLN A 193 -1.89 19.09 3.64
CA GLN A 193 -1.99 19.38 2.21
C GLN A 193 -0.84 18.74 1.44
N PRO A 194 -1.08 18.31 0.18
CA PRO A 194 -0.01 17.86 -0.70
C PRO A 194 0.96 19.02 -0.99
N LYS A 195 2.23 18.70 -1.13
CA LYS A 195 3.27 19.68 -1.45
C LYS A 195 3.55 19.67 -2.95
N ASP A 196 3.59 20.84 -3.56
CA ASP A 196 4.15 20.95 -4.90
C ASP A 196 5.67 20.65 -4.85
N LYS A 197 6.06 19.66 -5.61
CA LYS A 197 7.46 19.17 -5.72
C LYS A 197 7.99 19.26 -7.14
N TRP A 198 7.22 19.91 -8.04
CA TRP A 198 7.65 20.06 -9.42
C TRP A 198 8.90 20.93 -9.52
N LYS A 199 9.93 20.39 -10.14
CA LYS A 199 11.24 21.03 -10.33
C LYS A 199 11.75 20.69 -11.74
N PRO A 200 11.44 21.51 -12.75
CA PRO A 200 11.86 21.25 -14.12
C PRO A 200 13.38 21.17 -14.28
N GLU A 201 14.14 21.83 -13.41
CA GLU A 201 15.61 21.76 -13.37
C GLU A 201 16.17 20.37 -13.08
N ASN A 202 15.36 19.44 -12.58
CA ASN A 202 15.75 18.04 -12.35
C ASN A 202 15.54 17.16 -13.59
N ILE A 203 15.07 17.75 -14.72
CA ILE A 203 14.78 17.00 -15.94
C ILE A 203 15.87 17.29 -16.97
N HIS A 204 16.54 16.25 -17.40
CA HIS A 204 17.56 16.33 -18.44
C HIS A 204 17.11 15.46 -19.61
N TYR A 205 17.22 15.98 -20.83
CA TYR A 205 16.86 15.30 -22.06
C TYR A 205 18.13 14.82 -22.76
N ASP A 206 18.16 13.53 -23.15
CA ASP A 206 19.23 12.83 -23.85
C ASP A 206 20.55 12.74 -23.09
N LYS A 207 20.98 13.78 -22.40
CA LYS A 207 22.22 13.84 -21.62
C LYS A 207 22.01 14.64 -20.35
N TRP A 208 22.90 14.40 -19.38
CA TRP A 208 23.00 15.18 -18.14
C TRP A 208 23.48 16.60 -18.45
#